data_7108e0a2a8c07c3393885fe5f319fd66
#
_entry.id   7108e0a2a8c07c3393885fe5f319fd66
#
_cell.length_a   1.000
_cell.length_b   1.000
_cell.length_c   1.000
_cell.angle_alpha   90.00
_cell.angle_beta   90.00
_cell.angle_gamma   90.00
#
_symmetry.space_group_name_H-M   'P 1'
#
loop_
_entity.id
_entity.type
_entity.pdbx_description
1 polymer ?
#
loop_
_entity_poly.entity_id
_entity_poly.type
_entity_poly.pdbx_seq_one_letter_code
_entity_poly.pdbx_strand_id
1 'polypeptide(L)'
;TLRKTSDFDVSIDFNCQSVINPIADVSKFLCSAGNHYSGCDNPKLDAIYDRLLKAETPAQQRATMREFEKEAFDTAGTNLTLWWYKINPHRAYVKGWKIAPSHYLNQHLDNVWCTGGKCS
;
A
#
# COMPACT_ATOMS: atom_id res chain seq x y z
N THR A 1 -0.08 -22.35 3.41
CA THR A 1 0.89 -21.50 2.68
C THR A 1 1.89 -20.92 3.66
N LEU A 2 3.17 -20.84 3.29
CA LEU A 2 4.29 -20.36 4.12
C LEU A 2 3.98 -19.05 4.86
N ARG A 3 3.31 -18.10 4.22
CA ARG A 3 2.89 -16.83 4.83
C ARG A 3 2.02 -16.98 6.09
N LYS A 4 1.20 -18.02 6.18
CA LYS A 4 0.33 -18.24 7.35
C LYS A 4 1.05 -18.92 8.49
N THR A 5 2.11 -19.62 8.20
CA THR A 5 2.90 -20.35 9.20
C THR A 5 4.10 -19.56 9.71
N SER A 6 4.43 -18.44 9.05
CA SER A 6 5.67 -17.67 9.30
C SER A 6 6.94 -18.52 9.27
N ASP A 7 6.90 -19.60 8.52
CA ASP A 7 8.00 -20.57 8.39
C ASP A 7 8.91 -20.15 7.22
N PHE A 8 9.56 -19.01 7.38
CA PHE A 8 10.54 -18.47 6.43
C PHE A 8 11.41 -17.41 7.11
N ASP A 9 12.66 -17.31 6.71
CA ASP A 9 13.59 -16.29 7.18
C ASP A 9 13.42 -14.96 6.45
N VAL A 10 13.17 -15.00 5.14
CA VAL A 10 12.96 -13.83 4.28
C VAL A 10 11.89 -14.12 3.23
N SER A 11 11.03 -13.16 2.98
CA SER A 11 10.08 -13.22 1.86
C SER A 11 10.14 -11.94 1.02
N ILE A 12 9.93 -12.08 -0.28
CA ILE A 12 9.72 -10.95 -1.19
C ILE A 12 8.22 -10.85 -1.44
N ASP A 13 7.66 -9.69 -1.12
CA ASP A 13 6.25 -9.41 -1.33
C ASP A 13 6.05 -8.04 -1.97
N PHE A 14 4.88 -7.85 -2.58
CA PHE A 14 4.50 -6.56 -3.15
C PHE A 14 3.55 -5.84 -2.20
N ASN A 15 3.72 -4.53 -2.13
CA ASN A 15 2.86 -3.67 -1.38
C ASN A 15 1.90 -2.93 -2.32
N CYS A 16 0.62 -3.30 -2.28
CA CYS A 16 -0.43 -2.66 -3.07
C CYS A 16 -1.30 -1.76 -2.21
N GLN A 17 -1.69 -0.63 -2.79
CA GLN A 17 -2.58 0.34 -2.17
C GLN A 17 -3.93 0.38 -2.88
N SER A 18 -5.00 0.14 -2.15
CA SER A 18 -6.37 0.35 -2.65
C SER A 18 -6.80 1.81 -2.54
N VAL A 19 -6.33 2.49 -1.52
CA VAL A 19 -6.64 3.89 -1.20
C VAL A 19 -5.34 4.65 -1.02
N ILE A 20 -5.26 5.87 -1.54
CA ILE A 20 -4.11 6.75 -1.33
C ILE A 20 -4.30 7.42 0.03
N ASN A 21 -4.05 6.69 1.09
CA ASN A 21 -4.12 7.17 2.46
C ASN A 21 -2.96 6.57 3.27
N PRO A 22 -1.92 7.35 3.57
CA PRO A 22 -0.75 6.86 4.31
C PRO A 22 -1.10 6.26 5.66
N ILE A 23 -2.09 6.81 6.37
CA ILE A 23 -2.52 6.32 7.68
C ILE A 23 -3.12 4.91 7.57
N ALA A 24 -3.98 4.69 6.57
CA ALA A 24 -4.56 3.36 6.32
C ALA A 24 -3.50 2.35 5.90
N ASP A 25 -2.50 2.82 5.18
CA ASP A 25 -1.44 2.00 4.62
C ASP A 25 -0.48 1.42 5.64
N VAL A 26 -0.05 2.22 6.58
CA VAL A 26 0.92 1.77 7.58
C VAL A 26 0.32 0.83 8.61
N SER A 27 -1.01 0.71 8.67
CA SER A 27 -1.69 -0.20 9.60
C SER A 27 -1.26 -1.65 9.48
N LYS A 28 -0.83 -2.10 8.30
CA LYS A 28 -0.36 -3.47 8.08
C LYS A 28 0.99 -3.81 8.73
N PHE A 29 1.74 -2.79 9.19
CA PHE A 29 3.01 -2.99 9.89
C PHE A 29 2.84 -3.08 11.41
N LEU A 30 1.60 -3.01 11.91
CA LEU A 30 1.29 -3.09 13.32
C LEU A 30 1.29 -4.52 13.83
N CYS A 31 1.71 -4.73 15.08
CA CYS A 31 1.58 -6.02 15.74
C CYS A 31 0.11 -6.48 15.84
N SER A 32 -0.81 -5.53 15.99
CA SER A 32 -2.25 -5.76 16.03
C SER A 32 -2.86 -6.13 14.67
N ALA A 33 -2.12 -5.97 13.56
CA ALA A 33 -2.65 -6.24 12.23
C ALA A 33 -2.73 -7.75 11.96
N GLY A 34 -3.91 -8.24 11.60
CA GLY A 34 -4.13 -9.65 11.26
C GLY A 34 -3.46 -10.12 9.96
N ASN A 35 -2.91 -9.20 9.18
CA ASN A 35 -2.18 -9.46 7.92
C ASN A 35 -0.69 -9.15 8.01
N HIS A 36 -0.16 -9.04 9.21
CA HIS A 36 1.28 -8.86 9.44
C HIS A 36 2.00 -10.21 9.27
N TYR A 37 2.70 -10.38 8.17
CA TYR A 37 3.26 -11.68 7.78
C TYR A 37 4.57 -12.05 8.50
N SER A 38 5.33 -11.07 8.94
CA SER A 38 6.58 -11.26 9.68
C SER A 38 6.38 -11.49 11.19
N GLY A 39 5.14 -11.41 11.67
CA GLY A 39 4.83 -11.43 13.09
C GLY A 39 4.93 -10.05 13.73
N CYS A 40 4.90 -10.00 15.06
CA CYS A 40 5.03 -8.74 15.78
C CYS A 40 6.50 -8.40 16.02
N ASP A 41 7.07 -7.56 15.16
CA ASP A 41 8.48 -7.17 15.25
C ASP A 41 8.71 -6.00 16.22
N ASN A 42 7.74 -5.08 16.31
CA ASN A 42 7.92 -3.87 17.11
C ASN A 42 6.59 -3.29 17.64
N PRO A 43 6.22 -3.57 18.89
CA PRO A 43 4.99 -3.04 19.50
C PRO A 43 4.98 -1.51 19.68
N LYS A 44 6.13 -0.82 19.56
CA LYS A 44 6.16 0.64 19.58
C LYS A 44 5.44 1.25 18.37
N LEU A 45 5.38 0.53 17.23
CA LEU A 45 4.66 0.98 16.06
C LEU A 45 3.17 1.14 16.34
N ASP A 46 2.57 0.23 17.12
CA ASP A 46 1.17 0.35 17.56
C ASP A 46 0.95 1.63 18.38
N ALA A 47 1.84 1.93 19.31
CA ALA A 47 1.74 3.14 20.14
C ALA A 47 1.92 4.43 19.32
N ILE A 48 2.80 4.44 18.33
CA ILE A 48 2.96 5.58 17.42
C ILE A 48 1.70 5.73 16.53
N TYR A 49 1.16 4.63 16.06
CA TYR A 49 -0.07 4.63 15.25
C TYR A 49 -1.27 5.18 16.02
N ASP A 50 -1.43 4.80 17.28
CA ASP A 50 -2.48 5.35 18.15
C ASP A 50 -2.39 6.87 18.28
N ARG A 51 -1.17 7.42 18.36
CA ARG A 51 -0.94 8.87 18.35
C ARG A 51 -1.24 9.49 16.98
N LEU A 52 -0.92 8.78 15.91
CA LEU A 52 -1.21 9.21 14.54
C LEU A 52 -2.71 9.37 14.30
N LEU A 53 -3.52 8.41 14.80
CA LEU A 53 -4.98 8.46 14.70
C LEU A 53 -5.60 9.63 15.50
N LYS A 54 -4.93 10.08 16.56
CA LYS A 54 -5.37 11.21 17.40
C LYS A 54 -4.82 12.56 16.93
N ALA A 55 -3.99 12.58 15.89
CA ALA A 55 -3.41 13.83 15.39
C ALA A 55 -4.45 14.69 14.68
N GLU A 56 -4.70 15.87 15.22
CA GLU A 56 -5.76 16.80 14.79
C GLU A 56 -5.34 17.67 13.60
N THR A 57 -4.03 17.90 13.44
CA THR A 57 -3.51 18.78 12.39
C THR A 57 -2.65 18.04 11.38
N PRO A 58 -2.60 18.48 10.11
CA PRO A 58 -1.70 17.89 9.11
C PRO A 58 -0.22 17.95 9.50
N ALA A 59 0.19 18.93 10.30
CA ALA A 59 1.55 19.04 10.78
C ALA A 59 1.88 17.93 11.80
N GLN A 60 0.98 17.69 12.76
CA GLN A 60 1.08 16.60 13.72
C GLN A 60 1.08 15.24 13.02
N GLN A 61 0.16 15.03 12.06
CA GLN A 61 0.10 13.79 11.28
C GLN A 61 1.43 13.52 10.56
N ARG A 62 1.98 14.52 9.88
CA ARG A 62 3.29 14.37 9.21
C ARG A 62 4.44 14.09 10.17
N ALA A 63 4.46 14.75 11.31
CA ALA A 63 5.51 14.54 12.31
C ALA A 63 5.45 13.11 12.88
N THR A 64 4.26 12.65 13.25
CA THR A 64 4.06 11.30 13.79
C THR A 64 4.28 10.22 12.73
N MET A 65 3.92 10.49 11.47
CA MET A 65 4.21 9.56 10.36
C MET A 65 5.72 9.40 10.14
N ARG A 66 6.50 10.47 10.19
CA ARG A 66 7.97 10.39 10.10
C ARG A 66 8.60 9.58 11.24
N GLU A 67 8.05 9.71 12.44
CA GLU A 67 8.46 8.90 13.59
C GLU A 67 8.14 7.42 13.34
N PHE A 68 6.94 7.12 12.81
CA PHE A 68 6.54 5.77 12.44
C PHE A 68 7.48 5.17 11.39
N GLU A 69 7.74 5.89 10.31
CA GLU A 69 8.65 5.46 9.26
C GLU A 69 10.05 5.15 9.80
N LYS A 70 10.58 6.05 10.62
CA LYS A 70 11.90 5.85 11.24
C LYS A 70 11.94 4.59 12.08
N GLU A 71 10.97 4.41 12.97
CA GLU A 71 10.91 3.22 13.84
C GLU A 71 10.73 1.93 13.04
N ALA A 72 9.91 1.96 11.97
CA ALA A 72 9.71 0.80 11.08
C ALA A 72 10.99 0.41 10.35
N PHE A 73 11.78 1.38 9.88
CA PHE A 73 13.08 1.10 9.24
C PHE A 73 14.14 0.65 10.23
N ASP A 74 14.18 1.24 11.42
CA ASP A 74 15.14 0.85 12.49
C ASP A 74 14.90 -0.61 12.96
N THR A 75 13.67 -1.10 12.87
CA THR A 75 13.32 -2.50 13.20
C THR A 75 13.80 -3.49 12.13
N ALA A 76 14.01 -3.03 10.89
CA ALA A 76 14.40 -3.85 9.73
C ALA A 76 13.48 -5.05 9.42
N GLY A 77 12.28 -5.11 10.01
CA GLY A 77 11.28 -6.15 9.72
C GLY A 77 10.71 -6.07 8.30
N THR A 78 10.80 -4.90 7.67
CA THR A 78 10.41 -4.67 6.28
C THR A 78 11.40 -3.74 5.59
N ASN A 79 11.89 -4.15 4.43
CA ASN A 79 12.79 -3.34 3.61
C ASN A 79 12.14 -3.04 2.25
N LEU A 80 11.93 -1.75 1.97
CA LEU A 80 11.44 -1.28 0.69
C LEU A 80 12.60 -1.26 -0.32
N THR A 81 12.57 -2.18 -1.27
CA THR A 81 13.67 -2.36 -2.23
C THR A 81 13.40 -1.70 -3.57
N LEU A 82 12.15 -1.72 -4.05
CA LEU A 82 11.79 -1.30 -5.40
C LEU A 82 10.46 -0.56 -5.44
N TRP A 83 10.40 0.47 -6.30
CA TRP A 83 9.16 1.07 -6.77
C TRP A 83 8.84 0.56 -8.16
N TRP A 84 7.66 0.00 -8.34
CA TRP A 84 7.21 -0.57 -9.60
C TRP A 84 6.42 0.45 -10.42
N TYR A 85 6.64 0.45 -11.70
CA TYR A 85 5.72 1.13 -12.62
C TYR A 85 4.42 0.34 -12.73
N LYS A 86 3.29 1.04 -12.66
CA LYS A 86 2.00 0.44 -12.97
C LYS A 86 1.92 0.26 -14.48
N ILE A 87 1.93 -0.99 -14.93
CA ILE A 87 1.85 -1.34 -16.35
C ILE A 87 0.44 -1.85 -16.64
N ASN A 88 -0.30 -1.14 -17.50
CA ASN A 88 -1.63 -1.53 -17.96
C ASN A 88 -1.60 -1.76 -19.47
N PRO A 89 -1.25 -2.97 -19.93
CA PRO A 89 -1.26 -3.28 -21.35
C PRO A 89 -2.70 -3.27 -21.87
N HIS A 90 -2.92 -2.62 -23.01
CA HIS A 90 -4.21 -2.60 -23.67
C HIS A 90 -4.02 -2.63 -25.20
N ARG A 91 -5.04 -3.09 -25.90
CA ARG A 91 -5.01 -3.12 -27.37
C ARG A 91 -5.07 -1.72 -27.95
N ALA A 92 -4.41 -1.48 -29.08
CA ALA A 92 -4.35 -0.18 -29.73
C ALA A 92 -5.73 0.41 -30.12
N TYR A 93 -6.75 -0.43 -30.26
CA TYR A 93 -8.11 -0.01 -30.53
C TYR A 93 -8.88 0.44 -29.27
N VAL A 94 -8.38 0.19 -28.05
CA VAL A 94 -8.96 0.71 -26.80
C VAL A 94 -8.49 2.14 -26.61
N LYS A 95 -9.42 3.05 -26.49
CA LYS A 95 -9.18 4.51 -26.36
C LYS A 95 -9.77 5.06 -25.07
N GLY A 96 -9.30 6.24 -24.64
CA GLY A 96 -9.82 6.92 -23.48
C GLY A 96 -9.33 6.38 -22.12
N TRP A 97 -8.62 5.25 -22.10
CA TRP A 97 -8.07 4.71 -20.87
C TRP A 97 -7.06 5.65 -20.23
N LYS A 98 -7.25 5.96 -18.95
CA LYS A 98 -6.32 6.73 -18.15
C LYS A 98 -5.95 5.94 -16.89
N ILE A 99 -4.65 5.88 -16.59
CA ILE A 99 -4.18 5.20 -15.39
C ILE A 99 -4.51 6.09 -14.18
N ALA A 100 -5.32 5.56 -13.25
CA ALA A 100 -5.57 6.22 -11.98
C ALA A 100 -4.41 5.98 -11.00
N PRO A 101 -4.12 6.92 -10.09
CA PRO A 101 -3.07 6.74 -9.07
C PRO A 101 -3.35 5.57 -8.14
N SER A 102 -4.60 5.36 -7.75
CA SER A 102 -4.99 4.23 -6.91
C SER A 102 -5.01 2.91 -7.67
N HIS A 103 -4.93 1.79 -6.95
CA HIS A 103 -4.90 0.47 -7.57
C HIS A 103 -6.27 0.04 -8.10
N TYR A 104 -7.33 0.25 -7.33
CA TYR A 104 -8.69 -0.21 -7.65
C TYR A 104 -9.72 0.91 -7.81
N LEU A 105 -9.54 2.02 -7.12
CA LEU A 105 -10.49 3.12 -7.14
C LEU A 105 -10.22 4.07 -8.31
N ASN A 106 -11.26 4.83 -8.68
CA ASN A 106 -11.20 5.84 -9.75
C ASN A 106 -10.81 5.27 -11.13
N GLN A 107 -11.20 4.03 -11.39
CA GLN A 107 -11.13 3.44 -12.72
C GLN A 107 -12.38 3.88 -13.51
N HIS A 108 -12.33 5.05 -14.10
CA HIS A 108 -13.43 5.61 -14.89
C HIS A 108 -13.49 4.91 -16.26
N LEU A 109 -14.34 3.91 -16.37
CA LEU A 109 -14.54 3.14 -17.60
C LEU A 109 -15.56 3.78 -18.54
N ASP A 110 -16.33 4.73 -18.07
CA ASP A 110 -17.31 5.53 -18.83
C ASP A 110 -16.69 6.28 -20.02
N ASN A 111 -15.41 6.63 -19.92
CA ASN A 111 -14.65 7.28 -20.97
C ASN A 111 -13.83 6.32 -21.85
N VAL A 112 -13.92 5.01 -21.62
CA VAL A 112 -13.19 4.01 -22.39
C VAL A 112 -14.06 3.49 -23.54
N TRP A 113 -13.52 3.53 -24.73
CA TRP A 113 -14.23 3.12 -25.94
C TRP A 113 -13.31 2.38 -26.92
N CYS A 114 -13.90 1.72 -27.88
CA CYS A 114 -13.17 0.94 -28.89
C CYS A 114 -13.39 1.48 -30.30
N THR A 115 -12.33 1.54 -31.07
CA THR A 115 -12.41 1.88 -32.50
C THR A 115 -12.71 0.65 -33.35
N GLY A 116 -13.45 0.85 -34.45
CA GLY A 116 -13.65 -0.20 -35.48
C GLY A 116 -14.55 -1.38 -35.08
N GLY A 117 -15.50 -1.16 -34.15
CA GLY A 117 -16.47 -2.21 -33.75
C GLY A 117 -15.85 -3.42 -33.03
N LYS A 118 -14.63 -3.26 -32.46
CA LYS A 118 -13.85 -4.38 -31.91
C LYS A 118 -14.16 -4.71 -30.44
N CYS A 119 -15.12 -4.04 -29.83
CA CYS A 119 -15.59 -4.33 -28.48
C CYS A 119 -17.00 -4.92 -28.44
N SER A 120 -17.49 -5.42 -29.54
CA SER A 120 -18.75 -6.15 -29.62
C SER A 120 -18.54 -7.65 -29.47
#